data_485530230887f7d1b350a94aa7ef643a
#
_entry.id   485530230887f7d1b350a94aa7ef643a
#
_cell.length_a   1.000
_cell.length_b   1.000
_cell.length_c   1.000
_cell.angle_alpha   90.00
_cell.angle_beta   90.00
_cell.angle_gamma   90.00
#
_symmetry.space_group_name_H-M   'P 1'
#
loop_
_entity.id
_entity.type
_entity.pdbx_description
1 polymer ?
#
loop_
_entity_poly.entity_id
_entity_poly.type
_entity_poly.pdbx_seq_one_letter_code
_entity_poly.pdbx_strand_id
1 'polypeptide(L)'
;NLYLPEQYDPQKKYPLLFFVADSSANINAVTTPLFQGNGATVWATPAEQARHECIVLAPQYTADLVEKLGMMTTDENKWTDGLTLISHLLFDVMGRYSVDMTRIYGTGQSQGGMTNIALSDKYPDLFAGQLLVACQWDAKEMEVLKDKNLWIVVCEGDTKAFPGMNEAVARWEALGSRVARNQPFWDSKAPLETINKAVRGMAAQGRHINYSVFAGGNHMYTWSFAYNIGALRDWLFGFASKKYHPID
;
A
#
# COMPACT_ATOMS: atom_id res chain seq x y z
N ASN A 1 -4.09 15.13 -3.92
CA ASN A 1 -2.73 15.40 -4.38
C ASN A 1 -2.40 14.44 -5.52
N LEU A 2 -2.01 15.00 -6.66
CA LEU A 2 -1.63 14.24 -7.83
C LEU A 2 -0.28 14.75 -8.31
N TYR A 3 0.65 13.83 -8.54
CA TYR A 3 1.93 14.09 -9.19
C TYR A 3 1.94 13.45 -10.57
N LEU A 4 2.35 14.19 -11.57
CA LEU A 4 2.65 13.69 -12.90
C LEU A 4 4.17 13.75 -13.14
N PRO A 5 4.78 12.79 -13.85
CA PRO A 5 6.18 12.88 -14.25
C PRO A 5 6.52 14.24 -14.87
N GLU A 6 7.73 14.75 -14.65
CA GLU A 6 8.14 16.09 -15.09
C GLU A 6 7.95 16.29 -16.61
N GLN A 7 8.16 15.23 -17.39
CA GLN A 7 7.96 15.24 -18.84
C GLN A 7 6.76 14.37 -19.22
N TYR A 8 5.64 14.54 -18.51
CA TYR A 8 4.42 13.77 -18.78
C TYR A 8 3.96 13.94 -20.23
N ASP A 9 3.84 12.81 -20.92
CA ASP A 9 3.33 12.73 -22.30
C ASP A 9 1.99 11.95 -22.28
N PRO A 10 0.87 12.55 -22.70
CA PRO A 10 -0.42 11.85 -22.72
C PRO A 10 -0.48 10.68 -23.70
N GLN A 11 0.49 10.53 -24.60
CA GLN A 11 0.59 9.38 -25.51
C GLN A 11 1.38 8.20 -24.92
N LYS A 12 2.15 8.43 -23.86
CA LYS A 12 2.89 7.40 -23.12
C LYS A 12 2.03 6.86 -21.99
N LYS A 13 2.09 5.55 -21.72
CA LYS A 13 1.40 4.94 -20.58
C LYS A 13 2.31 4.85 -19.37
N TYR A 14 1.81 5.27 -18.21
CA TYR A 14 2.56 5.34 -16.95
C TYR A 14 1.95 4.42 -15.88
N PRO A 15 2.77 3.74 -15.08
CA PRO A 15 2.29 3.14 -13.85
C PRO A 15 1.58 4.17 -12.98
N LEU A 16 0.59 3.74 -12.21
CA LEU A 16 -0.07 4.55 -11.19
C LEU A 16 0.24 3.99 -9.81
N LEU A 17 0.83 4.80 -8.94
CA LEU A 17 0.93 4.51 -7.53
C LEU A 17 -0.17 5.23 -6.77
N PHE A 18 -0.99 4.47 -6.07
CA PHE A 18 -2.05 4.95 -5.21
C PHE A 18 -1.62 4.81 -3.74
N PHE A 19 -1.35 5.94 -3.10
CA PHE A 19 -0.99 6.03 -1.68
C PHE A 19 -2.15 6.60 -0.87
N VAL A 20 -2.52 5.94 0.21
CA VAL A 20 -3.48 6.47 1.18
C VAL A 20 -2.83 6.62 2.56
N ALA A 21 -3.02 7.79 3.16
CA ALA A 21 -2.45 8.14 4.47
C ALA A 21 -3.20 7.48 5.64
N ASP A 22 -2.62 7.54 6.82
CA ASP A 22 -3.26 7.19 8.09
C ASP A 22 -4.40 8.15 8.44
N SER A 23 -5.33 7.71 9.29
CA SER A 23 -6.51 8.48 9.68
C SER A 23 -6.20 9.80 10.40
N SER A 24 -5.03 9.96 11.01
CA SER A 24 -4.62 11.23 11.60
C SER A 24 -4.39 12.32 10.56
N ALA A 25 -4.31 11.98 9.27
CA ALA A 25 -4.33 12.93 8.17
C ALA A 25 -5.72 13.47 7.83
N ASN A 26 -6.80 12.93 8.41
CA ASN A 26 -8.18 13.33 8.12
C ASN A 26 -8.54 14.67 8.75
N ILE A 27 -7.83 15.71 8.36
CA ILE A 27 -8.04 17.10 8.74
C ILE A 27 -8.31 17.95 7.49
N ASN A 28 -8.77 19.20 7.65
CA ASN A 28 -9.14 20.06 6.51
C ASN A 28 -7.95 20.74 5.82
N ALA A 29 -6.78 20.13 5.83
CA ALA A 29 -5.59 20.59 5.11
C ALA A 29 -5.25 19.61 3.99
N VAL A 30 -5.51 20.00 2.75
CA VAL A 30 -5.44 19.12 1.56
C VAL A 30 -4.06 18.50 1.30
N THR A 31 -3.00 19.09 1.85
CA THR A 31 -1.63 18.61 1.69
C THR A 31 -1.16 17.70 2.84
N THR A 32 -1.99 17.44 3.84
CA THR A 32 -1.60 16.63 5.01
C THR A 32 -1.01 15.26 4.67
N PRO A 33 -1.54 14.50 3.66
CA PRO A 33 -0.95 13.23 3.27
C PRO A 33 0.52 13.32 2.85
N LEU A 34 0.98 14.49 2.41
CA LEU A 34 2.35 14.72 1.95
C LEU A 34 3.35 14.87 3.11
N PHE A 35 2.85 15.12 4.32
CA PHE A 35 3.66 15.39 5.52
C PHE A 35 3.57 14.30 6.57
N GLN A 36 2.78 13.26 6.33
CA GLN A 36 2.67 12.11 7.23
C GLN A 36 3.76 11.07 6.91
N GLY A 37 4.99 11.37 7.28
CA GLY A 37 6.16 10.66 6.81
C GLY A 37 6.44 10.95 5.31
N ASN A 38 7.12 10.06 4.63
CA ASN A 38 7.45 10.18 3.21
C ASN A 38 6.66 9.20 2.31
N GLY A 39 5.65 8.54 2.85
CA GLY A 39 4.89 7.51 2.13
C GLY A 39 4.21 8.00 0.86
N ALA A 40 3.78 9.28 0.81
CA ALA A 40 3.26 9.91 -0.40
C ALA A 40 4.36 10.47 -1.32
N THR A 41 5.39 11.09 -0.74
CA THR A 41 6.33 11.95 -1.47
C THR A 41 7.55 11.24 -2.01
N VAL A 42 7.95 10.11 -1.43
CA VAL A 42 9.15 9.37 -1.86
C VAL A 42 9.08 8.98 -3.34
N TRP A 43 7.91 8.62 -3.83
CA TRP A 43 7.67 8.19 -5.22
C TRP A 43 7.81 9.32 -6.23
N ALA A 44 7.58 10.57 -5.82
CA ALA A 44 7.69 11.77 -6.65
C ALA A 44 9.10 12.39 -6.59
N THR A 45 10.05 11.81 -5.86
CA THR A 45 11.41 12.32 -5.84
C THR A 45 12.13 12.08 -7.17
N PRO A 46 13.02 12.98 -7.62
CA PRO A 46 13.75 12.78 -8.87
C PRO A 46 14.49 11.44 -8.95
N ALA A 47 15.10 11.01 -7.83
CA ALA A 47 15.81 9.74 -7.75
C ALA A 47 14.90 8.53 -7.93
N GLU A 48 13.69 8.56 -7.37
CA GLU A 48 12.74 7.47 -7.52
C GLU A 48 12.07 7.48 -8.89
N GLN A 49 11.72 8.66 -9.40
CA GLN A 49 11.17 8.82 -10.76
C GLN A 49 12.14 8.36 -11.86
N ALA A 50 13.44 8.55 -11.67
CA ALA A 50 14.47 8.04 -12.59
C ALA A 50 14.51 6.50 -12.61
N ARG A 51 14.07 5.82 -11.55
CA ARG A 51 14.04 4.36 -11.44
C ARG A 51 12.67 3.78 -11.80
N HIS A 52 11.62 4.44 -11.33
CA HIS A 52 10.23 4.00 -11.42
C HIS A 52 9.34 5.19 -11.79
N GLU A 53 9.48 5.66 -13.05
CA GLU A 53 8.65 6.75 -13.53
C GLU A 53 7.18 6.39 -13.45
N CYS A 54 6.39 7.17 -12.69
CA CYS A 54 5.00 6.88 -12.42
C CYS A 54 4.19 8.13 -12.09
N ILE A 55 2.88 8.01 -12.27
CA ILE A 55 1.89 8.94 -11.71
C ILE A 55 1.71 8.56 -10.23
N VAL A 56 1.61 9.56 -9.33
CA VAL A 56 1.34 9.31 -7.91
C VAL A 56 0.04 10.00 -7.51
N LEU A 57 -0.90 9.24 -6.99
CA LEU A 57 -2.15 9.76 -6.42
C LEU A 57 -2.13 9.55 -4.90
N ALA A 58 -2.16 10.68 -4.17
CA ALA A 58 -2.26 10.72 -2.70
C ALA A 58 -3.48 11.56 -2.29
N PRO A 59 -4.68 10.96 -2.21
CA PRO A 59 -5.90 11.67 -1.88
C PRO A 59 -5.87 12.20 -0.45
N GLN A 60 -6.60 13.27 -0.21
CA GLN A 60 -6.92 13.76 1.13
C GLN A 60 -8.40 13.47 1.43
N TYR A 61 -8.63 12.75 2.50
CA TYR A 61 -9.96 12.56 3.07
C TYR A 61 -10.10 13.52 4.25
N THR A 62 -10.84 14.61 4.04
CA THR A 62 -10.90 15.73 4.98
C THR A 62 -11.78 15.45 6.20
N ALA A 63 -11.62 16.25 7.27
CA ALA A 63 -12.52 16.19 8.43
C ALA A 63 -13.98 16.45 8.05
N ASP A 64 -14.23 17.35 7.09
CA ASP A 64 -15.59 17.61 6.57
C ASP A 64 -16.19 16.38 5.89
N LEU A 65 -15.37 15.55 5.22
CA LEU A 65 -15.83 14.29 4.64
C LEU A 65 -16.09 13.25 5.72
N VAL A 66 -15.25 13.20 6.76
CA VAL A 66 -15.50 12.34 7.93
C VAL A 66 -16.82 12.69 8.60
N GLU A 67 -17.12 13.97 8.77
CA GLU A 67 -18.38 14.42 9.35
C GLU A 67 -19.59 14.02 8.50
N LYS A 68 -19.48 14.10 7.17
CA LYS A 68 -20.59 13.83 6.23
C LYS A 68 -20.78 12.34 5.90
N LEU A 69 -19.70 11.59 5.77
CA LEU A 69 -19.70 10.23 5.22
C LEU A 69 -19.18 9.17 6.23
N GLY A 70 -18.71 9.61 7.39
CA GLY A 70 -17.99 8.75 8.33
C GLY A 70 -16.53 8.49 7.93
N MET A 71 -15.87 7.65 8.69
CA MET A 71 -14.50 7.21 8.38
C MET A 71 -14.45 6.37 7.10
N MET A 72 -13.36 6.45 6.34
CA MET A 72 -13.16 5.59 5.16
C MET A 72 -13.17 4.11 5.54
N THR A 73 -12.49 3.75 6.62
CA THR A 73 -12.47 2.39 7.16
C THR A 73 -12.82 2.40 8.64
N THR A 74 -13.48 1.34 9.09
CA THR A 74 -13.87 1.13 10.49
C THR A 74 -13.39 -0.24 10.96
N ASP A 75 -13.39 -0.46 12.26
CA ASP A 75 -13.07 -1.79 12.85
C ASP A 75 -14.12 -2.86 12.54
N GLU A 76 -15.26 -2.47 11.97
CA GLU A 76 -16.27 -3.40 11.48
C GLU A 76 -15.93 -3.99 10.10
N ASN A 77 -14.86 -3.49 9.45
CA ASN A 77 -14.37 -3.96 8.16
C ASN A 77 -15.45 -3.98 7.05
N LYS A 78 -16.35 -3.00 7.06
CA LYS A 78 -17.42 -2.89 6.07
C LYS A 78 -17.08 -1.86 4.99
N TRP A 79 -17.66 -2.05 3.82
CA TRP A 79 -17.61 -1.05 2.76
C TRP A 79 -18.41 0.20 3.16
N THR A 80 -17.76 1.37 3.12
CA THR A 80 -18.31 2.66 3.53
C THR A 80 -18.55 3.59 2.34
N ASP A 81 -19.30 4.67 2.55
CA ASP A 81 -19.43 5.75 1.56
C ASP A 81 -18.08 6.44 1.31
N GLY A 82 -17.21 6.52 2.33
CA GLY A 82 -15.85 7.01 2.18
C GLY A 82 -15.02 6.14 1.24
N LEU A 83 -15.11 4.82 1.34
CA LEU A 83 -14.47 3.89 0.39
C LEU A 83 -15.05 4.04 -1.03
N THR A 84 -16.34 4.25 -1.15
CA THR A 84 -17.00 4.52 -2.44
C THR A 84 -16.42 5.80 -3.06
N LEU A 85 -16.33 6.89 -2.30
CA LEU A 85 -15.78 8.15 -2.80
C LEU A 85 -14.32 8.01 -3.25
N ILE A 86 -13.48 7.35 -2.46
CA ILE A 86 -12.06 7.14 -2.78
C ILE A 86 -11.89 6.23 -4.00
N SER A 87 -12.72 5.21 -4.16
CA SER A 87 -12.69 4.36 -5.37
C SER A 87 -13.06 5.17 -6.62
N HIS A 88 -14.09 6.01 -6.55
CA HIS A 88 -14.48 6.87 -7.66
C HIS A 88 -13.37 7.85 -8.04
N LEU A 89 -12.68 8.46 -7.05
CA LEU A 89 -11.54 9.33 -7.34
C LEU A 89 -10.40 8.57 -8.04
N LEU A 90 -10.09 7.36 -7.57
CA LEU A 90 -9.05 6.54 -8.20
C LEU A 90 -9.42 6.22 -9.67
N PHE A 91 -10.64 5.80 -9.91
CA PHE A 91 -11.12 5.46 -11.26
C PHE A 91 -11.21 6.68 -12.18
N ASP A 92 -11.62 7.83 -11.64
CA ASP A 92 -11.61 9.09 -12.38
C ASP A 92 -10.20 9.48 -12.84
N VAL A 93 -9.20 9.36 -11.95
CA VAL A 93 -7.79 9.60 -12.31
C VAL A 93 -7.30 8.60 -13.34
N MET A 94 -7.64 7.31 -13.19
CA MET A 94 -7.31 6.28 -14.18
C MET A 94 -7.91 6.57 -15.55
N GLY A 95 -9.10 7.15 -15.61
CA GLY A 95 -9.76 7.51 -16.87
C GLY A 95 -9.25 8.80 -17.51
N ARG A 96 -8.78 9.76 -16.70
CA ARG A 96 -8.34 11.09 -17.20
C ARG A 96 -6.88 11.14 -17.65
N TYR A 97 -6.03 10.31 -17.06
CA TYR A 97 -4.59 10.34 -17.32
C TYR A 97 -4.14 9.08 -18.06
N SER A 98 -2.98 9.15 -18.68
CA SER A 98 -2.41 8.03 -19.45
C SER A 98 -1.85 6.95 -18.53
N VAL A 99 -2.71 6.30 -17.76
CA VAL A 99 -2.36 5.21 -16.85
C VAL A 99 -2.15 3.90 -17.62
N ASP A 100 -1.09 3.17 -17.29
CA ASP A 100 -0.93 1.78 -17.66
C ASP A 100 -1.76 0.90 -16.71
N MET A 101 -2.90 0.46 -17.18
CA MET A 101 -3.87 -0.28 -16.40
C MET A 101 -3.37 -1.67 -15.94
N THR A 102 -2.25 -2.14 -16.49
CA THR A 102 -1.59 -3.37 -16.02
C THR A 102 -0.64 -3.10 -14.86
N ARG A 103 -0.30 -1.84 -14.57
CA ARG A 103 0.68 -1.43 -13.56
C ARG A 103 0.09 -0.40 -12.61
N ILE A 104 -0.93 -0.80 -11.87
CA ILE A 104 -1.53 -0.02 -10.77
C ILE A 104 -1.05 -0.62 -9.46
N TYR A 105 -0.47 0.18 -8.60
CA TYR A 105 0.10 -0.25 -7.33
C TYR A 105 -0.60 0.45 -6.17
N GLY A 106 -0.90 -0.32 -5.12
CA GLY A 106 -1.52 0.17 -3.91
C GLY A 106 -0.52 0.23 -2.76
N THR A 107 -0.51 1.31 -2.01
CA THR A 107 0.23 1.41 -0.77
C THR A 107 -0.45 2.35 0.22
N GLY A 108 -0.15 2.18 1.49
CA GLY A 108 -0.69 3.04 2.53
C GLY A 108 -0.39 2.48 3.91
N GLN A 109 -0.56 3.33 4.90
CA GLN A 109 -0.32 3.02 6.30
C GLN A 109 -1.61 3.10 7.11
N SER A 110 -1.79 2.18 8.07
CA SER A 110 -2.96 2.15 8.94
C SER A 110 -4.27 2.18 8.13
N GLN A 111 -5.13 3.20 8.31
CA GLN A 111 -6.35 3.40 7.51
C GLN A 111 -6.07 3.29 6.00
N GLY A 112 -4.92 3.81 5.54
CA GLY A 112 -4.57 3.76 4.12
C GLY A 112 -4.28 2.35 3.63
N GLY A 113 -3.61 1.53 4.42
CA GLY A 113 -3.43 0.11 4.13
C GLY A 113 -4.76 -0.65 4.15
N MET A 114 -5.61 -0.38 5.14
CA MET A 114 -6.98 -0.93 5.23
C MET A 114 -7.82 -0.56 3.99
N THR A 115 -7.71 0.70 3.53
CA THR A 115 -8.38 1.15 2.30
C THR A 115 -7.93 0.34 1.08
N ASN A 116 -6.63 0.11 0.92
CA ASN A 116 -6.11 -0.69 -0.19
C ASN A 116 -6.57 -2.16 -0.12
N ILE A 117 -6.65 -2.74 1.08
CA ILE A 117 -7.20 -4.09 1.29
C ILE A 117 -8.69 -4.14 0.89
N ALA A 118 -9.50 -3.22 1.40
CA ALA A 118 -10.93 -3.15 1.09
C ALA A 118 -11.20 -2.94 -0.42
N LEU A 119 -10.38 -2.12 -1.09
CA LEU A 119 -10.43 -1.97 -2.55
C LEU A 119 -10.13 -3.29 -3.26
N SER A 120 -9.15 -4.05 -2.77
CA SER A 120 -8.80 -5.35 -3.36
C SER A 120 -9.82 -6.44 -3.10
N ASP A 121 -10.53 -6.38 -1.96
CA ASP A 121 -11.64 -7.27 -1.68
C ASP A 121 -12.78 -7.06 -2.70
N LYS A 122 -13.12 -5.81 -2.96
CA LYS A 122 -14.16 -5.45 -3.94
C LYS A 122 -13.70 -5.55 -5.40
N TYR A 123 -12.44 -5.22 -5.69
CA TYR A 123 -11.84 -5.20 -7.03
C TYR A 123 -10.55 -6.03 -7.05
N PRO A 124 -10.63 -7.36 -7.04
CA PRO A 124 -9.46 -8.23 -6.80
C PRO A 124 -8.32 -8.10 -7.81
N ASP A 125 -8.60 -7.62 -9.02
CA ASP A 125 -7.62 -7.47 -10.09
C ASP A 125 -7.16 -6.01 -10.28
N LEU A 126 -7.52 -5.10 -9.36
CA LEU A 126 -7.18 -3.68 -9.44
C LEU A 126 -5.66 -3.44 -9.34
N PHE A 127 -5.01 -4.04 -8.35
CA PHE A 127 -3.60 -3.79 -8.11
C PHE A 127 -2.71 -4.92 -8.64
N ALA A 128 -1.64 -4.55 -9.36
CA ALA A 128 -0.60 -5.48 -9.77
C ALA A 128 0.28 -5.93 -8.60
N GLY A 129 0.43 -5.08 -7.59
CA GLY A 129 1.12 -5.34 -6.34
C GLY A 129 0.76 -4.32 -5.28
N GLN A 130 0.97 -4.66 -4.01
CA GLN A 130 0.69 -3.78 -2.88
C GLN A 130 1.79 -3.83 -1.82
N LEU A 131 2.10 -2.66 -1.26
CA LEU A 131 2.94 -2.49 -0.07
C LEU A 131 2.07 -1.98 1.08
N LEU A 132 1.76 -2.86 2.02
CA LEU A 132 0.85 -2.62 3.13
C LEU A 132 1.64 -2.37 4.42
N VAL A 133 1.46 -1.19 5.03
CA VAL A 133 2.26 -0.75 6.19
C VAL A 133 1.36 -0.55 7.40
N ALA A 134 1.69 -1.24 8.51
CA ALA A 134 1.02 -1.08 9.81
C ALA A 134 -0.53 -1.09 9.70
N CYS A 135 -1.08 -2.07 9.03
CA CYS A 135 -2.53 -2.19 8.84
C CYS A 135 -2.98 -3.65 9.00
N GLN A 136 -4.27 -3.84 9.14
CA GLN A 136 -4.95 -5.14 9.16
C GLN A 136 -6.36 -4.97 8.58
N TRP A 137 -7.02 -6.09 8.30
CA TRP A 137 -8.42 -6.16 7.92
C TRP A 137 -9.00 -7.48 8.45
N ASP A 138 -10.29 -7.72 8.28
CA ASP A 138 -10.86 -9.02 8.61
C ASP A 138 -10.13 -10.14 7.85
N ALA A 139 -9.60 -11.12 8.57
CA ALA A 139 -8.76 -12.15 7.97
C ALA A 139 -9.52 -13.04 6.97
N LYS A 140 -10.84 -13.17 7.11
CA LYS A 140 -11.68 -13.92 6.18
C LYS A 140 -11.90 -13.13 4.88
N GLU A 141 -12.17 -11.83 4.97
CA GLU A 141 -12.28 -10.98 3.79
C GLU A 141 -10.96 -10.91 3.03
N MET A 142 -9.82 -10.92 3.72
CA MET A 142 -8.49 -10.96 3.12
C MET A 142 -8.17 -12.26 2.36
N GLU A 143 -9.01 -13.30 2.39
CA GLU A 143 -8.78 -14.54 1.61
C GLU A 143 -8.67 -14.29 0.11
N VAL A 144 -9.35 -13.27 -0.42
CA VAL A 144 -9.27 -12.86 -1.82
C VAL A 144 -7.84 -12.49 -2.25
N LEU A 145 -7.00 -12.10 -1.30
CA LEU A 145 -5.61 -11.68 -1.53
C LEU A 145 -4.59 -12.83 -1.52
N LYS A 146 -5.01 -14.06 -1.24
CA LYS A 146 -4.12 -15.23 -1.03
C LYS A 146 -3.12 -15.52 -2.17
N ASP A 147 -3.43 -15.08 -3.39
CA ASP A 147 -2.59 -15.27 -4.59
C ASP A 147 -2.10 -13.93 -5.17
N LYS A 148 -2.26 -12.81 -4.45
CA LYS A 148 -1.87 -11.47 -4.89
C LYS A 148 -0.45 -11.13 -4.46
N ASN A 149 0.20 -10.21 -5.18
CA ASN A 149 1.53 -9.74 -4.85
C ASN A 149 1.46 -8.73 -3.70
N LEU A 150 1.76 -9.19 -2.48
CA LEU A 150 1.69 -8.40 -1.26
C LEU A 150 3.04 -8.35 -0.56
N TRP A 151 3.44 -7.15 -0.16
CA TRP A 151 4.46 -6.98 0.87
C TRP A 151 3.86 -6.28 2.08
N ILE A 152 3.96 -6.91 3.22
CA ILE A 152 3.39 -6.43 4.48
C ILE A 152 4.54 -6.08 5.41
N VAL A 153 4.50 -4.88 5.98
CA VAL A 153 5.47 -4.37 6.95
C VAL A 153 4.74 -4.00 8.24
N VAL A 154 5.09 -4.67 9.33
CA VAL A 154 4.57 -4.37 10.68
C VAL A 154 5.71 -4.33 11.70
N CYS A 155 5.48 -3.65 12.82
CA CYS A 155 6.33 -3.75 14.01
C CYS A 155 5.69 -4.71 15.02
N GLU A 156 6.55 -5.46 15.74
CA GLU A 156 6.15 -6.41 16.78
C GLU A 156 5.30 -5.76 17.89
N GLY A 157 5.62 -4.51 18.24
CA GLY A 157 4.88 -3.74 19.24
C GLY A 157 3.62 -3.05 18.74
N ASP A 158 3.21 -3.24 17.48
CA ASP A 158 1.91 -2.80 16.98
C ASP A 158 0.81 -3.75 17.46
N THR A 159 0.11 -3.36 18.51
CA THR A 159 -0.88 -4.20 19.20
C THR A 159 -2.14 -4.52 18.36
N LYS A 160 -2.28 -3.91 17.19
CA LYS A 160 -3.41 -4.10 16.28
C LYS A 160 -2.99 -4.75 14.96
N ALA A 161 -2.07 -4.13 14.22
CA ALA A 161 -1.65 -4.63 12.92
C ALA A 161 -0.86 -5.94 13.02
N PHE A 162 0.01 -6.10 14.02
CA PHE A 162 0.81 -7.32 14.16
C PHE A 162 -0.05 -8.57 14.42
N PRO A 163 -0.95 -8.61 15.42
CA PRO A 163 -1.83 -9.77 15.60
C PRO A 163 -2.81 -9.97 14.44
N GLY A 164 -3.39 -8.90 13.88
CA GLY A 164 -4.32 -9.01 12.75
C GLY A 164 -3.66 -9.57 11.49
N MET A 165 -2.44 -9.14 11.17
CA MET A 165 -1.70 -9.71 10.03
C MET A 165 -1.19 -11.13 10.30
N ASN A 166 -0.85 -11.48 11.54
CA ASN A 166 -0.53 -12.87 11.87
C ASN A 166 -1.72 -13.80 11.59
N GLU A 167 -2.94 -13.38 11.93
CA GLU A 167 -4.15 -14.13 11.65
C GLU A 167 -4.38 -14.27 10.13
N ALA A 168 -4.31 -13.18 9.38
CA ALA A 168 -4.47 -13.19 7.93
C ALA A 168 -3.43 -14.11 7.25
N VAL A 169 -2.17 -14.00 7.65
CA VAL A 169 -1.09 -14.81 7.09
C VAL A 169 -1.28 -16.30 7.41
N ALA A 170 -1.66 -16.64 8.66
CA ALA A 170 -1.96 -18.03 9.01
C ALA A 170 -3.13 -18.60 8.18
N ARG A 171 -4.14 -17.77 7.90
CA ARG A 171 -5.27 -18.15 7.07
C ARG A 171 -4.88 -18.38 5.62
N TRP A 172 -4.07 -17.50 5.03
CA TRP A 172 -3.55 -17.69 3.66
C TRP A 172 -2.72 -18.97 3.54
N GLU A 173 -1.87 -19.26 4.54
CA GLU A 173 -1.08 -20.51 4.57
C GLU A 173 -1.99 -21.74 4.66
N ALA A 174 -3.05 -21.69 5.46
CA ALA A 174 -4.06 -22.75 5.54
C ALA A 174 -4.81 -22.97 4.21
N LEU A 175 -4.93 -21.91 3.39
CA LEU A 175 -5.49 -21.94 2.04
C LEU A 175 -4.47 -22.33 0.94
N GLY A 176 -3.23 -22.67 1.34
CA GLY A 176 -2.18 -23.14 0.44
C GLY A 176 -1.24 -22.06 -0.09
N SER A 177 -1.37 -20.81 0.35
CA SER A 177 -0.43 -19.75 -0.02
C SER A 177 0.95 -20.00 0.58
N ARG A 178 1.99 -19.65 -0.16
CA ARG A 178 3.38 -19.75 0.31
C ARG A 178 3.86 -18.35 0.68
N VAL A 179 4.00 -18.09 1.98
CA VAL A 179 4.40 -16.78 2.52
C VAL A 179 5.89 -16.78 2.83
N ALA A 180 6.62 -15.76 2.34
CA ALA A 180 7.96 -15.47 2.81
C ALA A 180 7.87 -14.68 4.11
N ARG A 181 8.64 -15.11 5.12
CA ARG A 181 8.71 -14.44 6.43
C ARG A 181 10.16 -14.19 6.79
N ASN A 182 10.43 -13.06 7.44
CA ASN A 182 11.74 -12.84 8.03
C ASN A 182 11.85 -13.52 9.41
N GLN A 183 12.93 -14.24 9.61
CA GLN A 183 13.31 -14.84 10.89
C GLN A 183 14.83 -14.70 11.03
N PRO A 184 15.35 -14.08 12.09
CA PRO A 184 14.61 -13.35 13.15
C PRO A 184 13.93 -12.08 12.65
N PHE A 185 13.14 -11.43 13.50
CA PHE A 185 12.58 -10.10 13.19
C PHE A 185 13.71 -9.11 12.92
N TRP A 186 13.47 -8.20 11.96
CA TRP A 186 14.51 -7.25 11.57
C TRP A 186 14.60 -6.08 12.52
N ASP A 187 15.81 -5.55 12.68
CA ASP A 187 16.05 -4.30 13.42
C ASP A 187 15.86 -3.11 12.47
N SER A 188 14.85 -2.27 12.75
CA SER A 188 14.60 -1.05 11.97
C SER A 188 15.70 0.01 12.09
N LYS A 189 16.58 -0.11 13.08
CA LYS A 189 17.75 0.77 13.30
C LYS A 189 19.01 0.23 12.62
N ALA A 190 18.96 -0.96 12.03
CA ALA A 190 20.08 -1.48 11.25
C ALA A 190 20.40 -0.55 10.06
N PRO A 191 21.64 -0.54 9.56
CA PRO A 191 21.99 0.23 8.37
C PRO A 191 21.03 -0.09 7.22
N LEU A 192 20.56 0.94 6.52
CA LEU A 192 19.53 0.81 5.46
C LEU A 192 19.94 -0.22 4.39
N GLU A 193 21.22 -0.28 4.04
CA GLU A 193 21.72 -1.28 3.08
C GLU A 193 21.60 -2.71 3.61
N THR A 194 21.76 -2.93 4.91
CA THR A 194 21.52 -4.24 5.53
C THR A 194 20.05 -4.64 5.39
N ILE A 195 19.12 -3.71 5.64
CA ILE A 195 17.70 -3.94 5.48
C ILE A 195 17.36 -4.19 3.99
N ASN A 196 17.88 -3.37 3.08
CA ASN A 196 17.68 -3.56 1.65
C ASN A 196 18.17 -4.92 1.16
N LYS A 197 19.34 -5.38 1.65
CA LYS A 197 19.86 -6.70 1.33
C LYS A 197 18.95 -7.82 1.85
N ALA A 198 18.42 -7.68 3.05
CA ALA A 198 17.50 -8.64 3.65
C ALA A 198 16.17 -8.70 2.85
N VAL A 199 15.63 -7.55 2.45
CA VAL A 199 14.45 -7.45 1.59
C VAL A 199 14.70 -8.13 0.25
N ARG A 200 15.81 -7.83 -0.43
CA ARG A 200 16.17 -8.50 -1.69
C ARG A 200 16.30 -10.02 -1.53
N GLY A 201 16.90 -10.48 -0.43
CA GLY A 201 17.00 -11.91 -0.12
C GLY A 201 15.64 -12.58 0.09
N MET A 202 14.70 -11.88 0.71
CA MET A 202 13.34 -12.36 0.91
C MET A 202 12.56 -12.37 -0.41
N ALA A 203 12.65 -11.31 -1.21
CA ALA A 203 12.04 -11.21 -2.54
C ALA A 203 12.54 -12.32 -3.50
N ALA A 204 13.83 -12.69 -3.41
CA ALA A 204 14.43 -13.75 -4.22
C ALA A 204 13.82 -15.14 -3.98
N GLN A 205 13.05 -15.34 -2.90
CA GLN A 205 12.29 -16.58 -2.68
C GLN A 205 11.11 -16.72 -3.66
N GLY A 206 10.76 -15.67 -4.42
CA GLY A 206 9.72 -15.69 -5.45
C GLY A 206 8.31 -15.98 -4.89
N ARG A 207 8.03 -15.53 -3.67
CA ARG A 207 6.69 -15.67 -3.09
C ARG A 207 5.82 -14.47 -3.45
N HIS A 208 4.53 -14.71 -3.64
CA HIS A 208 3.58 -13.62 -3.86
C HIS A 208 3.35 -12.80 -2.60
N ILE A 209 3.31 -13.46 -1.44
CA ILE A 209 3.11 -12.79 -0.16
C ILE A 209 4.43 -12.79 0.61
N ASN A 210 4.85 -11.59 1.00
CA ASN A 210 6.03 -11.32 1.81
C ASN A 210 5.59 -10.62 3.10
N TYR A 211 5.88 -11.20 4.24
CA TYR A 211 5.50 -10.68 5.55
C TYR A 211 6.75 -10.39 6.37
N SER A 212 7.07 -9.12 6.52
CA SER A 212 8.23 -8.64 7.28
C SER A 212 7.79 -7.99 8.58
N VAL A 213 8.36 -8.48 9.69
CA VAL A 213 8.16 -7.98 11.03
C VAL A 213 9.44 -7.32 11.52
N PHE A 214 9.32 -6.11 12.08
CA PHE A 214 10.43 -5.41 12.72
C PHE A 214 10.31 -5.52 14.24
N ALA A 215 11.43 -5.80 14.91
CA ALA A 215 11.47 -5.98 16.35
C ALA A 215 11.12 -4.68 17.09
N GLY A 216 10.31 -4.80 18.15
CA GLY A 216 9.83 -3.65 18.92
C GLY A 216 8.99 -2.69 18.11
N GLY A 217 9.13 -1.38 18.38
CA GLY A 217 8.36 -0.35 17.68
C GLY A 217 6.87 -0.38 18.00
N ASN A 218 6.13 0.55 17.40
CA ASN A 218 4.69 0.63 17.56
C ASN A 218 4.03 0.94 16.21
N HIS A 219 2.72 1.13 16.23
CA HIS A 219 1.91 1.42 15.05
C HIS A 219 2.48 2.56 14.20
N MET A 220 2.61 3.76 14.76
CA MET A 220 3.08 4.94 14.05
C MET A 220 4.56 4.86 13.66
N TYR A 221 5.37 4.19 14.47
CA TYR A 221 6.81 4.04 14.19
C TYR A 221 7.07 3.30 12.88
N THR A 222 6.19 2.35 12.50
CA THR A 222 6.38 1.51 11.31
C THR A 222 6.53 2.33 10.04
N TRP A 223 5.73 3.35 9.81
CA TRP A 223 5.83 4.14 8.57
C TRP A 223 6.91 5.20 8.59
N SER A 224 7.53 5.47 9.74
CA SER A 224 8.67 6.40 9.80
C SER A 224 9.90 5.88 9.04
N PHE A 225 9.99 4.55 8.82
CA PHE A 225 11.13 3.94 8.12
C PHE A 225 10.73 3.08 6.90
N ALA A 226 9.53 2.50 6.88
CA ALA A 226 9.15 1.51 5.86
C ALA A 226 9.34 2.02 4.43
N TYR A 227 8.91 3.23 4.14
CA TYR A 227 9.02 3.83 2.81
C TYR A 227 10.44 4.25 2.42
N ASN A 228 11.38 4.31 3.36
CA ASN A 228 12.79 4.56 3.08
C ASN A 228 13.51 3.34 2.48
N ILE A 229 12.94 2.14 2.62
CA ILE A 229 13.53 0.89 2.14
C ILE A 229 13.36 0.79 0.61
N GLY A 230 14.41 1.15 -0.13
CA GLY A 230 14.39 1.18 -1.60
C GLY A 230 14.05 -0.17 -2.23
N ALA A 231 14.55 -1.26 -1.63
CA ALA A 231 14.28 -2.60 -2.14
C ALA A 231 12.78 -3.01 -2.08
N LEU A 232 11.98 -2.43 -1.16
CA LEU A 232 10.53 -2.61 -1.15
C LEU A 232 9.88 -1.91 -2.34
N ARG A 233 10.36 -0.71 -2.66
CA ARG A 233 9.86 0.05 -3.82
C ARG A 233 10.23 -0.65 -5.13
N ASP A 234 11.46 -1.15 -5.26
CA ASP A 234 11.89 -1.95 -6.41
C ASP A 234 11.02 -3.20 -6.58
N TRP A 235 10.75 -3.90 -5.48
CA TRP A 235 9.90 -5.09 -5.49
C TRP A 235 8.49 -4.76 -5.99
N LEU A 236 7.88 -3.67 -5.50
CA LEU A 236 6.52 -3.27 -5.86
C LEU A 236 6.37 -3.04 -7.37
N PHE A 237 7.33 -2.33 -7.98
CA PHE A 237 7.30 -2.02 -9.41
C PHE A 237 7.70 -3.20 -10.32
N GLY A 238 8.06 -4.34 -9.74
CA GLY A 238 8.40 -5.56 -10.47
C GLY A 238 7.21 -6.31 -11.06
N PHE A 239 5.98 -5.87 -10.81
CA PHE A 239 4.77 -6.60 -11.20
C PHE A 239 3.95 -5.89 -12.27
N ALA A 240 3.28 -6.70 -13.11
CA ALA A 240 2.22 -6.25 -13.99
C ALA A 240 1.04 -7.23 -13.90
N SER A 241 -0.17 -6.73 -13.89
CA SER A 241 -1.37 -7.56 -13.94
C SER A 241 -1.54 -8.13 -15.36
N LYS A 242 -1.91 -9.40 -15.44
CA LYS A 242 -2.27 -10.03 -16.73
C LYS A 242 -3.73 -9.80 -17.10
N LYS A 243 -4.53 -9.35 -16.14
CA LYS A 243 -5.96 -9.12 -16.32
C LYS A 243 -6.21 -7.61 -16.25
N TYR A 244 -6.63 -7.05 -17.35
CA TYR A 244 -7.27 -5.75 -17.39
C TYR A 244 -8.77 -5.98 -17.42
N HIS A 245 -9.48 -5.55 -16.40
CA HIS A 245 -10.91 -5.40 -16.45
C HIS A 245 -11.20 -3.90 -16.50
N PRO A 246 -11.77 -3.38 -17.60
CA PRO A 246 -12.35 -2.04 -17.55
C PRO A 246 -13.36 -2.05 -16.41
N ILE A 247 -13.31 -1.02 -15.60
CA ILE A 247 -14.28 -0.80 -14.53
C ILE A 247 -15.46 -0.18 -15.25
N ASP A 248 -16.53 -0.98 -15.41
CA ASP A 248 -17.82 -0.54 -15.94
C ASP A 248 -18.50 0.42 -14.97
#